data_39265a770e530e095cc9273e1a5df5c0
#
_entry.id   39265a770e530e095cc9273e1a5df5c0
#
_cell.length_a   1.000
_cell.length_b   1.000
_cell.length_c   1.000
_cell.angle_alpha   90.00
_cell.angle_beta   90.00
_cell.angle_gamma   90.00
#
_symmetry.space_group_name_H-M   'P 1'
#
loop_
_entity.id
_entity.type
_entity.pdbx_description
1 polymer ?
#
loop_
_entity_poly.entity_id
_entity_poly.type
_entity_poly.pdbx_seq_one_letter_code
_entity_poly.pdbx_strand_id
1 'polypeptide(L)'
;VPDMTSTLTILQPYPGIFAYYDGRIAGTRLHSEGPNWLDDGAYALGVASYAIVDGGEALVYDTHISLPHAQAIRAHLEGLGVTSIRVVLSHWHKDHVAGNAVFADCEIIALALTAERLAENRGKIETATPPIHPLVMPTCLFEGRLDLKVGQRTVELHHFAIHSADGNVLWLPEEKLLLAGDTVEDCATFIAEAEHVATHIDELKRLRLLPIAHILPSHGDRDRISAGGYDGTLIDANRRYLERLMEAAAEGIPIGPLKDFAAEEIATGSILYFEPYEEVHDSNVARMRAAAARN
;
A
#
# COMPACT_ATOMS: atom_id res chain seq x y z
N VAL A 1 -19.13 -10.92 -16.34
CA VAL A 1 -18.23 -10.32 -15.33
C VAL A 1 -17.10 -9.72 -16.11
N PRO A 2 -16.77 -8.42 -15.93
CA PRO A 2 -15.61 -7.83 -16.58
C PRO A 2 -14.35 -8.64 -16.23
N ASP A 3 -13.40 -8.71 -17.17
CA ASP A 3 -12.08 -9.26 -16.88
C ASP A 3 -11.40 -8.36 -15.83
N MET A 4 -11.26 -8.87 -14.63
CA MET A 4 -10.71 -8.11 -13.50
C MET A 4 -9.24 -7.71 -13.68
N THR A 5 -8.54 -8.35 -14.61
CA THR A 5 -7.14 -8.07 -14.91
C THR A 5 -6.93 -7.24 -16.17
N SER A 6 -8.02 -6.76 -16.80
CA SER A 6 -7.94 -6.00 -18.06
C SER A 6 -7.12 -4.71 -17.97
N THR A 7 -6.95 -4.15 -16.76
CA THR A 7 -6.14 -2.96 -16.47
C THR A 7 -4.80 -3.27 -15.81
N LEU A 8 -4.54 -4.55 -15.48
CA LEU A 8 -3.29 -4.98 -14.87
C LEU A 8 -2.11 -4.83 -15.87
N THR A 9 -1.07 -4.15 -15.42
CA THR A 9 0.18 -3.98 -16.17
C THR A 9 1.34 -4.49 -15.33
N ILE A 10 2.25 -5.25 -15.94
CA ILE A 10 3.50 -5.67 -15.30
C ILE A 10 4.58 -4.66 -15.68
N LEU A 11 5.10 -3.95 -14.70
CA LEU A 11 6.19 -2.98 -14.85
C LEU A 11 7.46 -3.56 -14.23
N GLN A 12 8.63 -3.11 -14.72
CA GLN A 12 9.92 -3.49 -14.16
C GLN A 12 10.75 -2.24 -13.85
N PRO A 13 10.48 -1.55 -12.73
CA PRO A 13 11.19 -0.33 -12.36
C PRO A 13 12.70 -0.54 -12.15
N TYR A 14 13.12 -1.73 -11.74
CA TYR A 14 14.54 -2.09 -11.54
C TYR A 14 14.78 -3.54 -11.97
N PRO A 15 16.02 -3.93 -12.32
CA PRO A 15 16.36 -5.32 -12.60
C PRO A 15 15.95 -6.25 -11.44
N GLY A 16 15.10 -7.24 -11.73
CA GLY A 16 14.58 -8.18 -10.74
C GLY A 16 13.55 -7.61 -9.76
N ILE A 17 13.08 -6.37 -9.96
CA ILE A 17 11.97 -5.77 -9.19
C ILE A 17 10.82 -5.52 -10.14
N PHE A 18 9.69 -6.17 -9.88
CA PHE A 18 8.48 -6.06 -10.67
C PHE A 18 7.37 -5.38 -9.88
N ALA A 19 6.60 -4.50 -10.55
CA ALA A 19 5.38 -3.92 -10.04
C ALA A 19 4.20 -4.45 -10.85
N TYR A 20 3.24 -5.02 -10.17
CA TYR A 20 1.95 -5.46 -10.73
C TYR A 20 0.96 -4.36 -10.45
N TYR A 21 0.77 -3.50 -11.45
CA TYR A 21 0.01 -2.27 -11.32
C TYR A 21 -1.35 -2.39 -11.98
N ASP A 22 -2.41 -2.21 -11.21
CA ASP A 22 -3.77 -2.09 -11.74
C ASP A 22 -4.18 -0.62 -11.78
N GLY A 23 -4.12 -0.03 -12.99
CA GLY A 23 -4.55 1.34 -13.24
C GLY A 23 -6.01 1.39 -13.66
N ARG A 24 -6.79 2.25 -13.01
CA ARG A 24 -8.23 2.35 -13.24
C ARG A 24 -8.59 3.15 -14.47
N ILE A 25 -9.69 2.75 -15.08
CA ILE A 25 -10.35 3.53 -16.12
C ILE A 25 -11.50 4.30 -15.46
N ALA A 26 -11.51 5.64 -15.59
CA ALA A 26 -12.55 6.48 -15.02
C ALA A 26 -13.95 6.01 -15.42
N GLY A 27 -14.85 5.94 -14.44
CA GLY A 27 -16.24 5.51 -14.61
C GLY A 27 -16.44 4.01 -14.79
N THR A 28 -15.40 3.17 -14.69
CA THR A 28 -15.49 1.71 -14.79
C THR A 28 -15.38 1.07 -13.41
N ARG A 29 -16.38 0.27 -13.03
CA ARG A 29 -16.36 -0.55 -11.82
C ARG A 29 -15.81 -1.94 -12.12
N LEU A 30 -14.90 -2.44 -11.30
CA LEU A 30 -14.22 -3.72 -11.55
C LEU A 30 -15.09 -4.94 -11.22
N HIS A 31 -15.90 -4.88 -10.18
CA HIS A 31 -16.58 -6.07 -9.67
C HIS A 31 -18.04 -6.15 -10.11
N SER A 32 -18.80 -5.09 -9.88
CA SER A 32 -20.24 -5.03 -10.13
C SER A 32 -20.70 -3.59 -10.35
N GLU A 33 -21.94 -3.44 -10.85
CA GLU A 33 -22.58 -2.11 -10.97
C GLU A 33 -22.96 -1.51 -9.61
N GLY A 34 -23.14 -2.35 -8.58
CA GLY A 34 -23.42 -1.89 -7.22
C GLY A 34 -22.19 -1.43 -6.47
N PRO A 35 -22.38 -0.60 -5.40
CA PRO A 35 -21.27 -0.14 -4.56
C PRO A 35 -20.49 -1.31 -3.95
N ASN A 36 -19.17 -1.20 -3.96
CA ASN A 36 -18.27 -2.22 -3.41
C ASN A 36 -16.96 -1.59 -2.94
N TRP A 37 -16.15 -2.33 -2.18
CA TRP A 37 -14.93 -1.79 -1.58
C TRP A 37 -13.83 -1.45 -2.61
N LEU A 38 -13.96 -1.92 -3.86
CA LEU A 38 -13.05 -1.57 -4.95
C LEU A 38 -13.37 -0.21 -5.59
N ASP A 39 -14.43 0.48 -5.17
CA ASP A 39 -14.81 1.79 -5.68
C ASP A 39 -14.09 2.95 -4.98
N ASP A 40 -13.14 2.69 -4.08
CA ASP A 40 -12.38 3.69 -3.34
C ASP A 40 -11.53 4.57 -4.29
N GLY A 41 -11.40 5.87 -3.96
CA GLY A 41 -10.65 6.84 -4.75
C GLY A 41 -9.15 6.50 -4.87
N ALA A 42 -8.56 5.86 -3.86
CA ALA A 42 -7.19 5.38 -3.92
C ALA A 42 -6.98 4.35 -5.04
N TYR A 43 -7.97 3.46 -5.25
CA TYR A 43 -7.92 2.50 -6.36
C TYR A 43 -8.19 3.16 -7.72
N ALA A 44 -8.81 4.33 -7.76
CA ALA A 44 -8.97 5.08 -9.01
C ALA A 44 -7.64 5.57 -9.58
N LEU A 45 -6.67 5.96 -8.72
CA LEU A 45 -5.29 6.23 -9.15
C LEU A 45 -4.61 4.95 -9.62
N GLY A 46 -4.64 3.93 -8.80
CA GLY A 46 -4.08 2.61 -9.05
C GLY A 46 -3.60 1.94 -7.78
N VAL A 47 -3.37 0.63 -7.87
CA VAL A 47 -2.79 -0.18 -6.80
C VAL A 47 -1.69 -1.08 -7.35
N ALA A 48 -0.59 -1.18 -6.63
CA ALA A 48 0.55 -2.01 -7.00
C ALA A 48 0.91 -2.98 -5.88
N SER A 49 1.10 -4.24 -6.26
CA SER A 49 1.87 -5.21 -5.49
C SER A 49 3.22 -5.40 -6.15
N TYR A 50 4.21 -5.85 -5.41
CA TYR A 50 5.58 -5.94 -5.92
C TYR A 50 6.13 -7.36 -5.82
N ALA A 51 7.14 -7.68 -6.62
CA ALA A 51 7.96 -8.85 -6.43
C ALA A 51 9.44 -8.53 -6.60
N ILE A 52 10.24 -9.10 -5.71
CA ILE A 52 11.69 -9.14 -5.82
C ILE A 52 12.05 -10.52 -6.31
N VAL A 53 12.80 -10.59 -7.40
CA VAL A 53 13.25 -11.85 -8.03
C VAL A 53 14.76 -11.84 -8.11
N ASP A 54 15.38 -12.91 -7.61
CA ASP A 54 16.79 -13.18 -7.81
C ASP A 54 17.04 -14.69 -7.90
N GLY A 55 17.67 -15.12 -8.99
CA GLY A 55 17.80 -16.53 -9.30
C GLY A 55 16.45 -17.23 -9.49
N GLY A 56 16.24 -18.36 -8.81
CA GLY A 56 14.97 -19.10 -8.79
C GLY A 56 14.03 -18.74 -7.63
N GLU A 57 14.31 -17.65 -6.90
CA GLU A 57 13.56 -17.22 -5.73
C GLU A 57 12.79 -15.93 -5.99
N ALA A 58 11.60 -15.81 -5.42
CA ALA A 58 10.85 -14.57 -5.39
C ALA A 58 10.28 -14.27 -3.99
N LEU A 59 10.23 -12.98 -3.66
CA LEU A 59 9.49 -12.44 -2.52
C LEU A 59 8.43 -11.50 -3.05
N VAL A 60 7.16 -11.87 -2.90
CA VAL A 60 5.99 -11.07 -3.29
C VAL A 60 5.61 -10.19 -2.11
N TYR A 61 5.46 -8.90 -2.34
CA TYR A 61 5.00 -7.93 -1.36
C TYR A 61 3.58 -7.53 -1.71
N ASP A 62 2.63 -8.03 -0.91
CA ASP A 62 1.18 -8.01 -1.05
C ASP A 62 0.62 -8.87 -2.20
N THR A 63 -0.59 -9.41 -1.98
CA THR A 63 -1.23 -10.34 -2.91
C THR A 63 -2.30 -9.71 -3.80
N HIS A 64 -2.38 -8.39 -3.79
CA HIS A 64 -3.26 -7.60 -4.65
C HIS A 64 -4.76 -7.72 -4.32
N ILE A 65 -5.60 -7.07 -5.13
CA ILE A 65 -7.04 -6.81 -4.92
C ILE A 65 -7.96 -7.98 -5.25
N SER A 66 -7.47 -9.08 -5.83
CA SER A 66 -8.31 -10.21 -6.20
C SER A 66 -7.49 -11.47 -6.51
N LEU A 67 -8.17 -12.63 -6.52
CA LEU A 67 -7.56 -13.89 -6.95
C LEU A 67 -7.04 -13.86 -8.40
N PRO A 68 -7.75 -13.30 -9.40
CA PRO A 68 -7.19 -13.19 -10.76
C PRO A 68 -5.89 -12.40 -10.83
N HIS A 69 -5.77 -11.28 -10.08
CA HIS A 69 -4.52 -10.51 -10.01
C HIS A 69 -3.38 -11.33 -9.40
N ALA A 70 -3.63 -11.99 -8.27
CA ALA A 70 -2.67 -12.87 -7.63
C ALA A 70 -2.24 -14.03 -8.53
N GLN A 71 -3.18 -14.61 -9.28
CA GLN A 71 -2.87 -15.65 -10.28
C GLN A 71 -1.97 -15.12 -11.40
N ALA A 72 -2.20 -13.91 -11.88
CA ALA A 72 -1.34 -13.28 -12.88
C ALA A 72 0.07 -13.02 -12.34
N ILE A 73 0.20 -12.57 -11.07
CA ILE A 73 1.49 -12.43 -10.38
C ILE A 73 2.22 -13.79 -10.36
N ARG A 74 1.57 -14.83 -9.85
CA ARG A 74 2.16 -16.16 -9.73
C ARG A 74 2.57 -16.73 -11.09
N ALA A 75 1.70 -16.65 -12.08
CA ALA A 75 1.98 -17.13 -13.44
C ALA A 75 3.17 -16.40 -14.09
N HIS A 76 3.28 -15.09 -13.89
CA HIS A 76 4.44 -14.32 -14.36
C HIS A 76 5.74 -14.79 -13.72
N LEU A 77 5.77 -14.96 -12.38
CA LEU A 77 6.95 -15.43 -11.66
C LEU A 77 7.37 -16.84 -12.09
N GLU A 78 6.42 -17.76 -12.19
CA GLU A 78 6.67 -19.12 -12.70
C GLU A 78 7.19 -19.09 -14.15
N GLY A 79 6.66 -18.19 -14.99
CA GLY A 79 7.13 -17.94 -16.35
C GLY A 79 8.56 -17.41 -16.44
N LEU A 80 9.04 -16.73 -15.39
CA LEU A 80 10.45 -16.31 -15.25
C LEU A 80 11.38 -17.43 -14.74
N GLY A 81 10.84 -18.63 -14.46
CA GLY A 81 11.58 -19.75 -13.92
C GLY A 81 11.76 -19.71 -12.40
N VAL A 82 10.96 -18.92 -11.69
CA VAL A 82 10.94 -18.92 -10.22
C VAL A 82 10.35 -20.26 -9.74
N THR A 83 11.05 -20.89 -8.81
CA THR A 83 10.67 -22.21 -8.22
C THR A 83 10.36 -22.11 -6.73
N SER A 84 10.71 -20.99 -6.07
CA SER A 84 10.45 -20.75 -4.66
C SER A 84 9.85 -19.34 -4.49
N ILE A 85 8.62 -19.29 -4.00
CA ILE A 85 7.90 -18.04 -3.76
C ILE A 85 7.59 -17.93 -2.26
N ARG A 86 7.90 -16.79 -1.69
CA ARG A 86 7.42 -16.35 -0.36
C ARG A 86 6.62 -15.07 -0.53
N VAL A 87 5.70 -14.82 0.39
CA VAL A 87 4.85 -13.64 0.40
C VAL A 87 5.10 -12.85 1.68
N VAL A 88 5.09 -11.53 1.58
CA VAL A 88 5.04 -10.61 2.72
C VAL A 88 3.77 -9.79 2.60
N LEU A 89 3.00 -9.66 3.67
CA LEU A 89 1.86 -8.74 3.74
C LEU A 89 2.31 -7.43 4.39
N SER A 90 2.07 -6.31 3.72
CA SER A 90 2.40 -4.98 4.25
C SER A 90 1.53 -4.61 5.45
N HIS A 91 0.24 -4.93 5.39
CA HIS A 91 -0.75 -4.74 6.46
C HIS A 91 -2.05 -5.51 6.13
N TRP A 92 -3.07 -5.39 6.98
CA TRP A 92 -4.27 -6.23 6.95
C TRP A 92 -5.38 -5.79 5.98
N HIS A 93 -5.27 -4.68 5.28
CA HIS A 93 -6.34 -4.18 4.40
C HIS A 93 -6.60 -5.10 3.20
N LYS A 94 -7.83 -5.02 2.68
CA LYS A 94 -8.36 -5.98 1.70
C LYS A 94 -7.57 -6.04 0.40
N ASP A 95 -7.11 -4.92 -0.08
CA ASP A 95 -6.38 -4.77 -1.33
C ASP A 95 -4.94 -5.32 -1.30
N HIS A 96 -4.46 -5.66 -0.09
CA HIS A 96 -3.15 -6.27 0.11
C HIS A 96 -3.23 -7.79 0.34
N VAL A 97 -4.40 -8.29 0.76
CA VAL A 97 -4.57 -9.69 1.20
C VAL A 97 -5.57 -10.49 0.38
N ALA A 98 -6.27 -9.85 -0.58
CA ALA A 98 -7.36 -10.52 -1.31
C ALA A 98 -6.90 -11.71 -2.14
N GLY A 99 -5.64 -11.74 -2.55
CA GLY A 99 -5.04 -12.84 -3.31
C GLY A 99 -4.37 -13.92 -2.48
N ASN A 100 -4.36 -13.86 -1.14
CA ASN A 100 -3.62 -14.80 -0.27
C ASN A 100 -3.90 -16.28 -0.61
N ALA A 101 -5.12 -16.61 -1.01
CA ALA A 101 -5.50 -17.99 -1.32
C ALA A 101 -4.73 -18.58 -2.52
N VAL A 102 -4.23 -17.75 -3.43
CA VAL A 102 -3.38 -18.19 -4.56
C VAL A 102 -2.00 -18.66 -4.08
N PHE A 103 -1.54 -18.15 -2.94
CA PHE A 103 -0.25 -18.44 -2.33
C PHE A 103 -0.38 -19.29 -1.05
N ALA A 104 -1.49 -20.02 -0.88
CA ALA A 104 -1.74 -20.82 0.32
C ALA A 104 -0.74 -21.97 0.52
N ASP A 105 -0.04 -22.36 -0.53
CA ASP A 105 1.05 -23.36 -0.53
C ASP A 105 2.44 -22.74 -0.29
N CYS A 106 2.52 -21.41 -0.17
CA CYS A 106 3.74 -20.66 0.09
C CYS A 106 3.81 -20.23 1.55
N GLU A 107 5.01 -19.85 2.01
CA GLU A 107 5.17 -19.14 3.26
C GLU A 107 4.62 -17.70 3.11
N ILE A 108 3.64 -17.34 3.94
CA ILE A 108 3.08 -15.99 4.02
C ILE A 108 3.57 -15.36 5.31
N ILE A 109 4.40 -14.33 5.19
CA ILE A 109 5.07 -13.63 6.28
C ILE A 109 4.30 -12.35 6.58
N ALA A 110 4.05 -12.07 7.86
CA ALA A 110 3.42 -10.82 8.28
C ALA A 110 3.84 -10.44 9.70
N LEU A 111 3.61 -9.19 10.09
CA LEU A 111 3.65 -8.81 11.50
C LEU A 111 2.64 -9.64 12.29
N ALA A 112 2.97 -9.99 13.54
CA ALA A 112 2.03 -10.66 14.44
C ALA A 112 0.72 -9.85 14.58
N LEU A 113 0.84 -8.52 14.64
CA LEU A 113 -0.32 -7.62 14.68
C LEU A 113 -1.19 -7.70 13.41
N THR A 114 -0.60 -7.91 12.23
CA THR A 114 -1.37 -8.12 10.98
C THR A 114 -2.22 -9.38 11.08
N ALA A 115 -1.67 -10.47 11.61
CA ALA A 115 -2.42 -11.70 11.83
C ALA A 115 -3.57 -11.51 12.83
N GLU A 116 -3.35 -10.77 13.89
CA GLU A 116 -4.39 -10.42 14.87
C GLU A 116 -5.52 -9.60 14.20
N ARG A 117 -5.17 -8.54 13.47
CA ARG A 117 -6.15 -7.70 12.75
C ARG A 117 -6.96 -8.50 11.73
N LEU A 118 -6.32 -9.39 10.98
CA LEU A 118 -7.00 -10.29 10.03
C LEU A 118 -7.98 -11.23 10.77
N ALA A 119 -7.57 -11.79 11.90
CA ALA A 119 -8.43 -12.67 12.70
C ALA A 119 -9.64 -11.92 13.28
N GLU A 120 -9.44 -10.73 13.86
CA GLU A 120 -10.49 -9.87 14.41
C GLU A 120 -11.51 -9.44 13.34
N ASN A 121 -11.05 -9.17 12.12
CA ASN A 121 -11.88 -8.67 11.02
C ASN A 121 -12.31 -9.75 10.01
N ARG A 122 -11.96 -11.04 10.26
CA ARG A 122 -12.26 -12.15 9.35
C ARG A 122 -13.71 -12.12 8.83
N GLY A 123 -14.68 -12.02 9.70
CA GLY A 123 -16.09 -12.03 9.30
C GLY A 123 -16.46 -10.89 8.35
N LYS A 124 -15.92 -9.68 8.59
CA LYS A 124 -16.15 -8.51 7.71
C LYS A 124 -15.45 -8.68 6.36
N ILE A 125 -14.23 -9.25 6.35
CA ILE A 125 -13.44 -9.49 5.16
C ILE A 125 -14.10 -10.57 4.29
N GLU A 126 -14.49 -11.70 4.88
CA GLU A 126 -15.08 -12.82 4.17
C GLU A 126 -16.52 -12.54 3.66
N THR A 127 -17.22 -11.55 4.22
CA THR A 127 -18.57 -11.13 3.79
C THR A 127 -18.58 -9.78 3.05
N ALA A 128 -17.43 -9.21 2.75
CA ALA A 128 -17.32 -7.97 1.98
C ALA A 128 -17.86 -8.15 0.55
N THR A 129 -18.02 -7.07 -0.18
CA THR A 129 -18.38 -7.10 -1.60
C THR A 129 -17.28 -6.44 -2.42
N PRO A 130 -16.53 -7.20 -3.26
CA PRO A 130 -16.47 -8.66 -3.33
C PRO A 130 -15.95 -9.32 -2.04
N PRO A 131 -16.34 -10.59 -1.77
CA PRO A 131 -15.85 -11.32 -0.61
C PRO A 131 -14.41 -11.79 -0.82
N ILE A 132 -13.64 -11.83 0.26
CA ILE A 132 -12.32 -12.48 0.30
C ILE A 132 -12.49 -13.79 1.07
N HIS A 133 -12.84 -14.86 0.37
CA HIS A 133 -13.16 -16.14 0.98
C HIS A 133 -12.60 -17.32 0.17
N PRO A 134 -11.87 -18.27 0.81
CA PRO A 134 -11.45 -18.23 2.22
C PRO A 134 -10.35 -17.18 2.45
N LEU A 135 -10.40 -16.49 3.61
CA LEU A 135 -9.29 -15.65 4.04
C LEU A 135 -8.15 -16.56 4.53
N VAL A 136 -7.07 -16.62 3.76
CA VAL A 136 -5.86 -17.36 4.13
C VAL A 136 -4.97 -16.49 5.01
N MET A 137 -4.62 -17.04 6.19
CA MET A 137 -3.84 -16.34 7.21
C MET A 137 -2.33 -16.48 6.96
N PRO A 138 -1.52 -15.51 7.46
CA PRO A 138 -0.07 -15.66 7.48
C PRO A 138 0.37 -16.91 8.23
N THR A 139 1.49 -17.52 7.78
CA THR A 139 2.06 -18.74 8.33
C THR A 139 3.39 -18.51 9.05
N CYS A 140 4.04 -17.36 8.81
CA CYS A 140 5.28 -16.94 9.47
C CYS A 140 5.07 -15.53 10.04
N LEU A 141 5.25 -15.37 11.36
CA LEU A 141 5.00 -14.10 12.04
C LEU A 141 6.30 -13.50 12.58
N PHE A 142 6.41 -12.19 12.51
CA PHE A 142 7.53 -11.45 13.07
C PHE A 142 7.07 -10.23 13.88
N GLU A 143 7.98 -9.67 14.66
CA GLU A 143 7.81 -8.43 15.41
C GLU A 143 8.95 -7.46 15.09
N GLY A 144 8.63 -6.18 14.98
CA GLY A 144 9.59 -5.09 14.79
C GLY A 144 10.41 -5.17 13.50
N ARG A 145 11.33 -6.12 13.37
CA ARG A 145 12.21 -6.29 12.20
C ARG A 145 12.43 -7.77 11.88
N LEU A 146 12.53 -8.06 10.58
CA LEU A 146 12.94 -9.37 10.08
C LEU A 146 13.87 -9.20 8.86
N ASP A 147 15.05 -9.83 8.92
CA ASP A 147 15.99 -9.85 7.80
C ASP A 147 15.80 -11.12 6.98
N LEU A 148 15.70 -10.96 5.66
CA LEU A 148 15.49 -12.05 4.70
C LEU A 148 16.55 -12.02 3.59
N LYS A 149 16.65 -13.12 2.87
CA LYS A 149 17.38 -13.22 1.61
C LYS A 149 16.43 -13.62 0.49
N VAL A 150 16.62 -13.03 -0.69
CA VAL A 150 16.03 -13.47 -1.96
C VAL A 150 17.20 -13.67 -2.91
N GLY A 151 17.59 -14.92 -3.15
CA GLY A 151 18.86 -15.24 -3.81
C GLY A 151 20.04 -14.60 -3.06
N GLN A 152 20.73 -13.67 -3.70
CA GLN A 152 21.85 -12.92 -3.10
C GLN A 152 21.42 -11.58 -2.47
N ARG A 153 20.21 -11.12 -2.75
CA ARG A 153 19.72 -9.81 -2.25
C ARG A 153 19.38 -9.88 -0.78
N THR A 154 19.80 -8.85 -0.03
CA THR A 154 19.34 -8.62 1.35
C THR A 154 18.06 -7.82 1.33
N VAL A 155 17.08 -8.25 2.11
CA VAL A 155 15.78 -7.61 2.28
C VAL A 155 15.52 -7.48 3.77
N GLU A 156 15.11 -6.32 4.22
CA GLU A 156 14.77 -6.05 5.60
C GLU A 156 13.29 -5.63 5.69
N LEU A 157 12.51 -6.29 6.53
CA LEU A 157 11.17 -5.87 6.89
C LEU A 157 11.26 -5.04 8.17
N HIS A 158 10.63 -3.87 8.17
CA HIS A 158 10.60 -2.99 9.33
C HIS A 158 9.16 -2.60 9.64
N HIS A 159 8.77 -2.78 10.90
CA HIS A 159 7.50 -2.26 11.42
C HIS A 159 7.52 -0.73 11.48
N PHE A 160 6.52 -0.11 10.86
CA PHE A 160 6.21 1.31 10.96
C PHE A 160 4.69 1.46 11.13
N ALA A 161 4.24 1.94 12.28
CA ALA A 161 2.83 2.20 12.54
C ALA A 161 2.39 3.49 11.81
N ILE A 162 2.31 3.41 10.47
CA ILE A 162 1.87 4.47 9.56
C ILE A 162 0.72 3.92 8.73
N HIS A 163 -0.30 4.71 8.46
CA HIS A 163 -1.54 4.33 7.78
C HIS A 163 -2.37 3.32 8.61
N SER A 164 -1.76 2.24 9.03
CA SER A 164 -2.31 1.23 9.94
C SER A 164 -1.28 0.88 11.02
N ALA A 165 -1.74 0.52 12.21
CA ALA A 165 -0.86 0.16 13.34
C ALA A 165 0.04 -1.04 13.02
N ASP A 166 -0.37 -1.92 12.11
CA ASP A 166 0.36 -3.10 11.65
C ASP A 166 1.16 -2.87 10.36
N GLY A 167 1.37 -1.62 9.96
CA GLY A 167 2.13 -1.28 8.76
C GLY A 167 3.57 -1.78 8.83
N ASN A 168 4.07 -2.34 7.75
CA ASN A 168 5.49 -2.63 7.59
C ASN A 168 5.96 -2.24 6.20
N VAL A 169 7.24 -1.95 6.09
CA VAL A 169 7.91 -1.64 4.83
C VAL A 169 8.95 -2.71 4.53
N LEU A 170 9.21 -2.89 3.24
CA LEU A 170 10.27 -3.74 2.75
C LEU A 170 11.41 -2.86 2.24
N TRP A 171 12.57 -2.97 2.87
CA TRP A 171 13.74 -2.17 2.60
C TRP A 171 14.84 -3.01 1.93
N LEU A 172 15.37 -2.53 0.81
CA LEU A 172 16.53 -3.09 0.12
C LEU A 172 17.72 -2.14 0.33
N PRO A 173 18.61 -2.43 1.32
CA PRO A 173 19.63 -1.49 1.73
C PRO A 173 20.71 -1.23 0.66
N GLU A 174 21.05 -2.21 -0.15
CA GLU A 174 22.06 -2.08 -1.21
C GLU A 174 21.57 -1.18 -2.35
N GLU A 175 20.28 -1.30 -2.72
CA GLU A 175 19.63 -0.49 -3.74
C GLU A 175 19.14 0.86 -3.21
N LYS A 176 19.10 1.05 -1.90
CA LYS A 176 18.45 2.18 -1.22
C LYS A 176 16.99 2.36 -1.67
N LEU A 177 16.32 1.24 -1.88
CA LEU A 177 14.96 1.15 -2.39
C LEU A 177 14.00 0.71 -1.28
N LEU A 178 12.91 1.45 -1.12
CA LEU A 178 11.81 1.15 -0.22
C LEU A 178 10.58 0.71 -1.00
N LEU A 179 10.06 -0.49 -0.72
CA LEU A 179 8.68 -0.84 -1.05
C LEU A 179 7.83 -0.46 0.16
N ALA A 180 6.99 0.54 -0.03
CA ALA A 180 6.39 1.26 1.10
C ALA A 180 5.02 0.71 1.54
N GLY A 181 4.37 -0.14 0.74
CA GLY A 181 2.96 -0.43 0.97
C GLY A 181 2.17 0.88 0.97
N ASP A 182 1.33 1.06 1.98
CA ASP A 182 0.53 2.28 2.17
C ASP A 182 1.12 3.22 3.23
N THR A 183 2.36 2.97 3.71
CA THR A 183 3.00 3.87 4.68
C THR A 183 3.23 5.27 4.11
N VAL A 184 3.39 5.38 2.80
CA VAL A 184 3.35 6.63 2.04
C VAL A 184 2.62 6.40 0.72
N GLU A 185 1.79 7.35 0.34
CA GLU A 185 0.95 7.30 -0.85
C GLU A 185 1.04 8.61 -1.64
N ASP A 186 0.88 8.56 -2.93
CA ASP A 186 0.50 9.68 -3.78
C ASP A 186 -1.01 9.58 -4.05
N CYS A 187 -1.86 10.60 -3.97
CA CYS A 187 -1.56 12.02 -3.72
C CYS A 187 -1.51 12.37 -2.23
N ALA A 188 -2.22 11.65 -1.38
CA ALA A 188 -2.30 11.87 0.06
C ALA A 188 -2.58 10.52 0.75
N THR A 189 -1.92 10.27 1.86
CA THR A 189 -2.15 9.05 2.63
C THR A 189 -3.58 8.99 3.16
N PHE A 190 -4.23 7.83 3.03
CA PHE A 190 -5.52 7.58 3.64
C PHE A 190 -5.38 7.40 5.16
N ILE A 191 -6.26 8.06 5.92
CA ILE A 191 -6.27 7.98 7.38
C ILE A 191 -7.25 6.88 7.83
N ALA A 192 -6.76 5.67 8.02
CA ALA A 192 -7.57 4.57 8.55
C ALA A 192 -7.84 4.74 10.06
N GLU A 193 -6.85 5.22 10.81
CA GLU A 193 -6.82 5.29 12.28
C GLU A 193 -6.56 6.74 12.75
N ALA A 194 -7.60 7.60 12.68
CA ALA A 194 -7.47 9.03 12.97
C ALA A 194 -6.98 9.36 14.39
N GLU A 195 -7.23 8.50 15.36
CA GLU A 195 -6.77 8.60 16.75
C GLU A 195 -5.25 8.37 16.89
N HIS A 196 -4.62 7.76 15.89
CA HIS A 196 -3.19 7.42 15.88
C HIS A 196 -2.34 8.32 14.97
N VAL A 197 -2.92 9.37 14.36
CA VAL A 197 -2.21 10.24 13.40
C VAL A 197 -0.95 10.87 14.00
N ALA A 198 -0.94 11.22 15.29
CA ALA A 198 0.28 11.72 15.94
C ALA A 198 1.41 10.67 15.92
N THR A 199 1.07 9.39 16.17
CA THR A 199 2.02 8.27 16.04
C THR A 199 2.49 8.12 14.60
N HIS A 200 1.59 8.17 13.62
CA HIS A 200 1.94 8.10 12.19
C HIS A 200 2.94 9.19 11.79
N ILE A 201 2.74 10.43 12.27
CA ILE A 201 3.67 11.55 12.01
C ILE A 201 5.06 11.26 12.59
N ASP A 202 5.15 10.75 13.82
CA ASP A 202 6.44 10.45 14.45
C ASP A 202 7.14 9.26 13.76
N GLU A 203 6.37 8.26 13.33
CA GLU A 203 6.88 7.13 12.56
C GLU A 203 7.35 7.55 11.14
N LEU A 204 6.69 8.52 10.47
CA LEU A 204 7.18 9.11 9.22
C LEU A 204 8.52 9.83 9.43
N LYS A 205 8.72 10.53 10.56
CA LYS A 205 10.01 11.11 10.92
C LYS A 205 11.08 10.02 11.11
N ARG A 206 10.73 8.90 11.75
CA ARG A 206 11.62 7.75 11.93
C ARG A 206 11.96 7.08 10.58
N LEU A 207 10.96 6.88 9.70
CA LEU A 207 11.16 6.35 8.35
C LEU A 207 12.13 7.20 7.54
N ARG A 208 12.03 8.53 7.68
CA ARG A 208 12.90 9.50 6.99
C ARG A 208 14.39 9.40 7.38
N LEU A 209 14.71 8.72 8.48
CA LEU A 209 16.11 8.50 8.90
C LEU A 209 16.81 7.39 8.10
N LEU A 210 16.06 6.53 7.40
CA LEU A 210 16.67 5.56 6.50
C LEU A 210 17.27 6.28 5.27
N PRO A 211 18.39 5.80 4.74
CA PRO A 211 19.06 6.43 3.59
C PRO A 211 18.35 6.11 2.26
N ILE A 212 17.05 6.35 2.20
CA ILE A 212 16.17 6.03 1.08
C ILE A 212 16.50 6.94 -0.11
N ALA A 213 16.78 6.33 -1.27
CA ALA A 213 16.93 7.01 -2.54
C ALA A 213 15.65 6.93 -3.38
N HIS A 214 14.96 5.78 -3.31
CA HIS A 214 13.78 5.50 -4.13
C HIS A 214 12.68 4.83 -3.31
N ILE A 215 11.42 5.15 -3.64
CA ILE A 215 10.21 4.64 -2.97
C ILE A 215 9.24 4.13 -4.03
N LEU A 216 8.74 2.93 -3.83
CA LEU A 216 7.66 2.32 -4.61
C LEU A 216 6.46 2.11 -3.67
N PRO A 217 5.45 3.00 -3.69
CA PRO A 217 4.24 2.88 -2.88
C PRO A 217 3.23 1.94 -3.52
N SER A 218 2.28 1.41 -2.73
CA SER A 218 1.17 0.63 -3.31
C SER A 218 0.16 1.53 -4.04
N HIS A 219 -0.07 2.75 -3.56
CA HIS A 219 -0.87 3.75 -4.27
C HIS A 219 0.03 4.88 -4.78
N GLY A 220 0.14 4.97 -6.11
CA GLY A 220 1.00 5.94 -6.76
C GLY A 220 0.80 5.98 -8.28
N ASP A 221 1.42 6.98 -8.90
CA ASP A 221 1.35 7.17 -10.34
C ASP A 221 2.11 6.09 -11.11
N ARG A 222 1.45 5.52 -12.11
CA ARG A 222 1.99 4.43 -12.94
C ARG A 222 3.33 4.77 -13.59
N ASP A 223 3.42 5.97 -14.16
CA ASP A 223 4.59 6.35 -14.93
C ASP A 223 5.77 6.65 -14.02
N ARG A 224 5.52 7.23 -12.84
CA ARG A 224 6.54 7.37 -11.78
C ARG A 224 7.03 6.02 -11.28
N ILE A 225 6.13 5.10 -10.94
CA ILE A 225 6.50 3.73 -10.52
C ILE A 225 7.34 3.06 -11.61
N SER A 226 6.91 3.15 -12.88
CA SER A 226 7.64 2.59 -14.02
C SER A 226 9.04 3.20 -14.21
N ALA A 227 9.19 4.48 -13.88
CA ALA A 227 10.45 5.22 -14.00
C ALA A 227 11.40 5.05 -12.81
N GLY A 228 11.04 4.23 -11.79
CA GLY A 228 11.85 3.96 -10.60
C GLY A 228 11.29 4.52 -9.30
N GLY A 229 10.08 5.08 -9.32
CA GLY A 229 9.34 5.51 -8.13
C GLY A 229 9.58 6.96 -7.72
N TYR A 230 9.44 7.20 -6.44
CA TYR A 230 9.51 8.51 -5.78
C TYR A 230 10.81 8.62 -4.97
N ASP A 231 11.15 9.81 -4.55
CA ASP A 231 12.22 10.05 -3.59
C ASP A 231 11.67 10.36 -2.18
N GLY A 232 12.57 10.70 -1.24
CA GLY A 232 12.19 10.99 0.14
C GLY A 232 11.27 12.19 0.33
N THR A 233 11.06 13.03 -0.69
CA THR A 233 10.11 14.16 -0.62
C THR A 233 8.67 13.68 -0.52
N LEU A 234 8.35 12.45 -0.98
CA LEU A 234 7.04 11.84 -0.77
C LEU A 234 6.75 11.62 0.73
N ILE A 235 7.74 11.15 1.50
CA ILE A 235 7.60 10.99 2.97
C ILE A 235 7.34 12.35 3.62
N ASP A 236 8.10 13.37 3.23
CA ASP A 236 7.94 14.72 3.77
C ASP A 236 6.59 15.34 3.40
N ALA A 237 6.08 15.07 2.19
CA ALA A 237 4.78 15.53 1.73
C ALA A 237 3.64 14.88 2.54
N ASN A 238 3.66 13.56 2.71
CA ASN A 238 2.67 12.84 3.53
C ASN A 238 2.69 13.32 4.99
N ARG A 239 3.88 13.50 5.57
CA ARG A 239 4.02 14.00 6.93
C ARG A 239 3.42 15.40 7.09
N ARG A 240 3.77 16.36 6.21
CA ARG A 240 3.23 17.72 6.26
C ARG A 240 1.72 17.76 6.06
N TYR A 241 1.19 16.92 5.17
CA TYR A 241 -0.25 16.78 4.99
C TYR A 241 -0.94 16.38 6.30
N LEU A 242 -0.44 15.34 6.99
CA LEU A 242 -1.00 14.88 8.26
C LEU A 242 -0.86 15.92 9.38
N GLU A 243 0.30 16.59 9.48
CA GLU A 243 0.54 17.65 10.48
C GLU A 243 -0.46 18.80 10.32
N ARG A 244 -0.62 19.33 9.09
CA ARG A 244 -1.58 20.40 8.79
C ARG A 244 -3.03 19.97 9.02
N LEU A 245 -3.36 18.75 8.66
CA LEU A 245 -4.72 18.24 8.82
C LEU A 245 -5.08 18.05 10.30
N MET A 246 -4.15 17.54 11.09
CA MET A 246 -4.32 17.37 12.54
C MET A 246 -4.47 18.74 13.25
N GLU A 247 -3.62 19.72 12.92
CA GLU A 247 -3.70 21.09 13.46
C GLU A 247 -5.02 21.77 13.08
N ALA A 248 -5.39 21.75 11.80
CA ALA A 248 -6.62 22.38 11.33
C ALA A 248 -7.88 21.75 11.95
N ALA A 249 -7.88 20.42 12.14
CA ALA A 249 -9.00 19.74 12.80
C ALA A 249 -9.10 20.11 14.29
N ALA A 250 -7.98 20.21 15.00
CA ALA A 250 -7.93 20.58 16.42
C ALA A 250 -8.35 22.04 16.68
N GLU A 251 -7.97 22.95 15.78
CA GLU A 251 -8.25 24.39 15.91
C GLU A 251 -9.57 24.83 15.25
N GLY A 252 -10.27 23.92 14.57
CA GLY A 252 -11.50 24.21 13.86
C GLY A 252 -11.30 25.10 12.61
N ILE A 253 -10.08 25.13 12.06
CA ILE A 253 -9.74 25.88 10.85
C ILE A 253 -10.47 25.23 9.65
N PRO A 254 -11.06 26.03 8.75
CA PRO A 254 -11.64 25.51 7.51
C PRO A 254 -10.58 24.81 6.66
N ILE A 255 -10.89 23.59 6.20
CA ILE A 255 -10.05 22.79 5.32
C ILE A 255 -10.68 22.83 3.93
N GLY A 256 -9.95 23.36 2.95
CA GLY A 256 -10.37 23.43 1.55
C GLY A 256 -10.12 22.12 0.81
N PRO A 257 -10.37 22.09 -0.51
CA PRO A 257 -10.12 20.90 -1.34
C PRO A 257 -8.63 20.51 -1.36
N LEU A 258 -8.35 19.24 -1.63
CA LEU A 258 -6.99 18.70 -1.68
C LEU A 258 -6.03 19.53 -2.52
N LYS A 259 -6.52 19.96 -3.69
CA LYS A 259 -5.73 20.77 -4.63
C LYS A 259 -5.12 22.03 -4.00
N ASP A 260 -5.90 22.69 -3.16
CA ASP A 260 -5.46 23.92 -2.47
C ASP A 260 -4.71 23.57 -1.17
N PHE A 261 -5.16 22.55 -0.47
CA PHE A 261 -4.58 22.11 0.79
C PHE A 261 -3.16 21.55 0.63
N ALA A 262 -2.88 20.86 -0.47
CA ALA A 262 -1.57 20.28 -0.81
C ALA A 262 -0.86 21.04 -1.96
N ALA A 263 -1.21 22.30 -2.20
CA ALA A 263 -0.72 23.08 -3.34
C ALA A 263 0.82 23.18 -3.41
N GLU A 264 1.50 23.29 -2.27
CA GLU A 264 2.96 23.36 -2.20
C GLU A 264 3.60 22.03 -2.66
N GLU A 265 3.12 20.91 -2.16
CA GLU A 265 3.61 19.57 -2.49
C GLU A 265 3.34 19.22 -3.95
N ILE A 266 2.21 19.65 -4.48
CA ILE A 266 1.86 19.52 -5.91
C ILE A 266 2.79 20.39 -6.76
N ALA A 267 3.01 21.65 -6.40
CA ALA A 267 3.86 22.59 -7.13
C ALA A 267 5.33 22.17 -7.15
N THR A 268 5.82 21.54 -6.09
CA THR A 268 7.19 21.00 -6.02
C THR A 268 7.34 19.65 -6.71
N GLY A 269 6.23 19.01 -7.08
CA GLY A 269 6.22 17.68 -7.68
C GLY A 269 6.49 16.56 -6.70
N SER A 270 6.45 16.80 -5.38
CA SER A 270 6.60 15.76 -4.36
C SER A 270 5.45 14.76 -4.41
N ILE A 271 4.24 15.24 -4.75
CA ILE A 271 3.06 14.45 -5.08
C ILE A 271 2.45 14.96 -6.40
N LEU A 272 1.59 14.13 -7.01
CA LEU A 272 0.75 14.55 -8.13
C LEU A 272 -0.64 14.97 -7.60
N TYR A 273 -1.35 15.76 -8.38
CA TYR A 273 -2.77 15.97 -8.17
C TYR A 273 -3.57 15.02 -9.04
N PHE A 274 -4.46 14.27 -8.43
CA PHE A 274 -5.40 13.39 -9.10
C PHE A 274 -6.80 13.63 -8.53
N GLU A 275 -7.72 14.12 -9.35
CA GLU A 275 -9.03 14.63 -8.92
C GLU A 275 -9.83 13.63 -8.07
N PRO A 276 -9.88 12.31 -8.34
CA PRO A 276 -10.59 11.36 -7.48
C PRO A 276 -10.08 11.26 -6.03
N TYR A 277 -8.87 11.74 -5.76
CA TYR A 277 -8.33 11.82 -4.39
C TYR A 277 -8.96 12.94 -3.54
N GLU A 278 -9.77 13.81 -4.12
CA GLU A 278 -10.61 14.73 -3.33
C GLU A 278 -11.55 13.96 -2.39
N GLU A 279 -12.09 12.81 -2.82
CA GLU A 279 -12.93 11.95 -1.97
C GLU A 279 -12.14 11.34 -0.80
N VAL A 280 -10.89 10.95 -1.03
CA VAL A 280 -9.98 10.47 0.02
C VAL A 280 -9.70 11.60 1.01
N HIS A 281 -9.42 12.81 0.52
CA HIS A 281 -9.19 13.99 1.34
C HIS A 281 -10.42 14.35 2.19
N ASP A 282 -11.60 14.37 1.60
CA ASP A 282 -12.86 14.65 2.31
C ASP A 282 -13.10 13.61 3.43
N SER A 283 -12.83 12.34 3.16
CA SER A 283 -12.89 11.26 4.15
C SER A 283 -11.89 11.49 5.29
N ASN A 284 -10.65 11.85 4.98
CA ASN A 284 -9.61 12.16 5.96
C ASN A 284 -10.02 13.35 6.85
N VAL A 285 -10.54 14.44 6.25
CA VAL A 285 -11.04 15.62 6.97
C VAL A 285 -12.16 15.22 7.94
N ALA A 286 -13.14 14.44 7.47
CA ALA A 286 -14.25 14.00 8.31
C ALA A 286 -13.78 13.15 9.50
N ARG A 287 -12.84 12.22 9.27
CA ARG A 287 -12.26 11.35 10.31
C ARG A 287 -11.46 12.15 11.34
N MET A 288 -10.62 13.08 10.89
CA MET A 288 -9.83 13.92 11.79
C MET A 288 -10.69 14.83 12.64
N ARG A 289 -11.73 15.44 12.08
CA ARG A 289 -12.69 16.26 12.84
C ARG A 289 -13.45 15.44 13.87
N ALA A 290 -13.88 14.22 13.50
CA ALA A 290 -14.54 13.31 14.43
C ALA A 290 -13.62 12.86 15.56
N ALA A 291 -12.32 12.65 15.30
CA ALA A 291 -11.33 12.33 16.34
C ALA A 291 -11.09 13.53 17.27
N ALA A 292 -10.90 14.74 16.72
CA ALA A 292 -10.70 15.96 17.50
C ALA A 292 -11.89 16.29 18.42
N ALA A 293 -13.12 15.99 17.98
CA ALA A 293 -14.32 16.24 18.79
C ALA A 293 -14.50 15.27 19.98
N ARG A 294 -13.72 14.17 20.03
CA ARG A 294 -13.75 13.17 21.14
C ARG A 294 -12.72 13.44 22.23
N ASN A 295 -11.76 14.33 21.95
CA ASN A 295 -10.69 14.74 22.85
C ASN A 295 -11.03 16.08 23.51
#